data_eb2d58da618ed2c0dfa52c12339bbe55
#
_entry.id   eb2d58da618ed2c0dfa52c12339bbe55
#
_cell.length_a   1.000
_cell.length_b   1.000
_cell.length_c   1.000
_cell.angle_alpha   90.00
_cell.angle_beta   90.00
_cell.angle_gamma   90.00
#
_symmetry.space_group_name_H-M   'P 1'
#
loop_
_entity.id
_entity.type
_entity.pdbx_description
1 polymer ?
#
loop_
_entity_poly.entity_id
_entity_poly.type
_entity_poly.pdbx_seq_one_letter_code
_entity_poly.pdbx_strand_id
1 'polypeptide(L)'
;MRKRQEKIRQMKIRKLTRLVIMAVLLVTVVVAAGTGITKLAGGGDKKEPSKITQEVQADTEKGETETSAAKQPVMSSSDIEKLASDTTIFGWQQDETGKWYRNADGTFYENGWKEIDGAQYYFDENGYVTTGWLELDGKDYYFDEEGKYDSTKVRPMVALTYDDGPGQYTEKLLQCLQENNAKATFFMLGENAEKYPDIVKELKDAGMELGNHTYDHQILTSLSQDQISSEISKANEAIQNGAGVPADTLRPPGGSCNETVQQLANMPIIKWSLDTKDWKTKSADKTYQKVMDNVQDGSVVLMHDIHEWSVEASLRMIPELVEKGYKLVTVQELAEAKGITLENGKVYYYFGEGTQQVE
;
A
#
# COMPACT_ATOMS: atom_id res chain seq x y z
N MET A 1 19.80 8.24 12.36
CA MET A 1 19.60 6.95 11.69
C MET A 1 19.14 5.83 12.62
N ARG A 2 19.79 5.48 13.73
CA ARG A 2 19.38 4.38 14.64
C ARG A 2 17.93 4.49 15.17
N LYS A 3 17.49 5.65 15.65
CA LYS A 3 16.10 5.86 16.15
C LYS A 3 15.03 5.68 15.07
N ARG A 4 15.34 6.02 13.81
CA ARG A 4 14.43 5.85 12.66
C ARG A 4 14.26 4.38 12.29
N GLN A 5 15.35 3.61 12.26
CA GLN A 5 15.30 2.15 12.03
C GLN A 5 14.56 1.39 13.14
N GLU A 6 14.67 1.87 14.38
CA GLU A 6 13.96 1.29 15.50
C GLU A 6 12.45 1.53 15.42
N LYS A 7 12.01 2.74 15.01
CA LYS A 7 10.59 3.07 14.77
C LYS A 7 9.99 2.24 13.63
N ILE A 8 10.72 2.06 12.53
CA ILE A 8 10.30 1.20 11.41
C ILE A 8 10.20 -0.27 11.86
N ARG A 9 11.15 -0.76 12.65
CA ARG A 9 11.12 -2.12 13.21
C ARG A 9 9.93 -2.32 14.16
N GLN A 10 9.59 -1.33 14.97
CA GLN A 10 8.43 -1.34 15.87
C GLN A 10 7.11 -1.35 15.08
N MET A 11 6.99 -0.57 14.00
CA MET A 11 5.83 -0.61 13.12
C MET A 11 5.66 -1.98 12.43
N LYS A 12 6.76 -2.60 11.97
CA LYS A 12 6.72 -3.96 11.38
C LYS A 12 6.26 -5.01 12.39
N ILE A 13 6.73 -4.95 13.63
CA ILE A 13 6.32 -5.86 14.70
C ILE A 13 4.83 -5.68 15.01
N ARG A 14 4.33 -4.44 15.11
CA ARG A 14 2.91 -4.15 15.33
C ARG A 14 2.01 -4.66 14.18
N LYS A 15 2.42 -4.49 12.90
CA LYS A 15 1.70 -5.06 11.75
C LYS A 15 1.64 -6.60 11.82
N LEU A 16 2.76 -7.25 12.15
CA LEU A 16 2.82 -8.71 12.28
C LEU A 16 1.94 -9.23 13.42
N THR A 17 1.92 -8.53 14.56
CA THR A 17 1.07 -8.88 15.70
C THR A 17 -0.43 -8.74 15.35
N ARG A 18 -0.82 -7.69 14.61
CA ARG A 18 -2.20 -7.52 14.12
C ARG A 18 -2.63 -8.61 13.15
N LEU A 19 -1.77 -9.01 12.21
CA LEU A 19 -2.03 -10.12 11.29
C LEU A 19 -2.22 -11.45 12.04
N VAL A 20 -1.41 -11.71 13.05
CA VAL A 20 -1.53 -12.92 13.90
C VAL A 20 -2.83 -12.89 14.71
N ILE A 21 -3.22 -11.74 15.28
CA ILE A 21 -4.47 -11.59 16.02
C ILE A 21 -5.67 -11.78 15.10
N MET A 22 -5.67 -11.20 13.88
CA MET A 22 -6.72 -11.40 12.88
C MET A 22 -6.82 -12.87 12.45
N ALA A 23 -5.69 -13.54 12.24
CA ALA A 23 -5.67 -14.97 11.90
C ALA A 23 -6.22 -15.84 13.04
N VAL A 24 -5.88 -15.53 14.29
CA VAL A 24 -6.41 -16.23 15.47
C VAL A 24 -7.91 -16.01 15.64
N LEU A 25 -8.40 -14.78 15.42
CA LEU A 25 -9.84 -14.48 15.45
C LEU A 25 -10.61 -15.20 14.33
N LEU A 26 -10.04 -15.29 13.12
CA LEU A 26 -10.64 -16.04 12.01
C LEU A 26 -10.73 -17.55 12.34
N VAL A 27 -9.70 -18.13 12.94
CA VAL A 27 -9.69 -19.53 13.37
C VAL A 27 -10.71 -19.77 14.48
N THR A 28 -10.86 -18.84 15.44
CA THR A 28 -11.86 -18.98 16.52
C THR A 28 -13.30 -18.88 15.99
N VAL A 29 -13.57 -18.04 14.98
CA VAL A 29 -14.89 -17.95 14.33
C VAL A 29 -15.20 -19.24 13.56
N VAL A 30 -14.22 -19.82 12.86
CA VAL A 30 -14.40 -21.09 12.13
C VAL A 30 -14.63 -22.25 13.09
N VAL A 31 -13.93 -22.30 14.22
CA VAL A 31 -14.13 -23.34 15.26
C VAL A 31 -15.51 -23.19 15.94
N ALA A 32 -15.96 -21.94 16.21
CA ALA A 32 -17.28 -21.69 16.78
C ALA A 32 -18.42 -22.03 15.81
N ALA A 33 -18.23 -21.87 14.49
CA ALA A 33 -19.18 -22.25 13.47
C ALA A 33 -19.19 -23.77 13.20
N GLY A 34 -18.08 -24.49 13.47
CA GLY A 34 -17.95 -25.94 13.28
C GLY A 34 -18.55 -26.79 14.41
N THR A 35 -18.85 -26.21 15.57
CA THR A 35 -19.42 -26.96 16.73
C THR A 35 -20.95 -26.94 16.82
N GLY A 36 -21.63 -26.36 15.83
CA GLY A 36 -23.08 -26.12 15.81
C GLY A 36 -23.95 -27.22 15.14
N ILE A 37 -23.39 -28.27 14.55
CA ILE A 37 -24.17 -29.27 13.85
C ILE A 37 -23.67 -30.68 14.21
N THR A 38 -24.07 -31.23 15.36
CA THR A 38 -24.32 -32.65 15.56
C THR A 38 -25.00 -32.88 16.91
N LYS A 39 -26.33 -32.84 16.93
CA LYS A 39 -27.14 -33.52 17.92
C LYS A 39 -28.44 -33.94 17.26
N LEU A 40 -28.46 -35.16 16.76
CA LEU A 40 -29.67 -36.05 16.70
C LEU A 40 -29.27 -37.43 16.18
N ALA A 41 -29.55 -38.39 17.01
CA ALA A 41 -29.77 -39.82 16.79
C ALA A 41 -28.78 -40.80 17.45
N GLY A 42 -29.15 -41.33 18.57
CA GLY A 42 -29.55 -42.73 18.81
C GLY A 42 -28.45 -43.71 19.23
N GLY A 43 -28.44 -44.08 20.55
CA GLY A 43 -28.49 -45.48 20.96
C GLY A 43 -27.16 -46.26 21.10
N GLY A 44 -26.82 -46.70 22.34
CA GLY A 44 -26.28 -48.06 22.52
C GLY A 44 -24.88 -48.21 23.13
N ASP A 45 -24.86 -48.51 24.42
CA ASP A 45 -23.99 -49.41 25.18
C ASP A 45 -22.46 -49.18 25.43
N LYS A 46 -22.25 -48.96 26.72
CA LYS A 46 -21.23 -49.42 27.70
C LYS A 46 -19.93 -50.09 27.23
N LYS A 47 -18.80 -49.52 27.71
CA LYS A 47 -17.82 -50.16 28.63
C LYS A 47 -16.64 -49.19 28.94
N GLU A 48 -16.45 -48.92 30.23
CA GLU A 48 -15.16 -48.56 30.88
C GLU A 48 -14.45 -49.85 31.33
N PRO A 49 -13.21 -49.87 31.89
CA PRO A 49 -12.15 -48.86 32.04
C PRO A 49 -10.72 -49.38 31.80
N SER A 50 -9.69 -48.53 31.82
CA SER A 50 -8.52 -48.78 32.66
C SER A 50 -7.49 -47.64 32.63
N LYS A 51 -7.03 -47.29 33.84
CA LYS A 51 -5.93 -46.41 34.20
C LYS A 51 -4.58 -46.99 33.79
N ILE A 52 -3.64 -46.19 33.34
CA ILE A 52 -2.22 -46.39 33.62
C ILE A 52 -1.60 -44.98 33.87
N THR A 53 -1.15 -44.82 35.10
CA THR A 53 -0.29 -43.79 35.63
C THR A 53 1.15 -44.16 35.33
N GLN A 54 1.97 -43.25 34.83
CA GLN A 54 3.43 -43.29 35.08
C GLN A 54 3.99 -41.88 35.23
N GLU A 55 4.45 -41.61 36.44
CA GLU A 55 5.42 -40.56 36.80
C GLU A 55 6.76 -40.85 36.14
N VAL A 56 7.47 -39.79 35.67
CA VAL A 56 8.93 -39.73 35.66
C VAL A 56 9.40 -38.34 36.08
N GLN A 57 10.32 -38.37 37.03
CA GLN A 57 10.92 -37.28 37.79
C GLN A 57 11.80 -36.34 36.97
N ALA A 58 11.99 -35.18 37.59
CA ALA A 58 12.88 -34.09 37.25
C ALA A 58 14.38 -34.52 37.20
N ASP A 59 15.09 -33.83 36.34
CA ASP A 59 16.48 -33.45 36.63
C ASP A 59 16.81 -32.06 36.12
N THR A 60 17.41 -31.31 37.03
CA THR A 60 17.82 -29.91 36.90
C THR A 60 19.21 -29.83 36.25
N GLU A 61 19.39 -28.97 35.25
CA GLU A 61 20.66 -28.29 35.11
C GLU A 61 20.47 -26.84 34.59
N LYS A 62 21.22 -25.95 35.28
CA LYS A 62 21.30 -24.52 35.08
C LYS A 62 22.03 -24.15 33.81
N GLY A 63 21.54 -23.16 33.09
CA GLY A 63 22.26 -22.41 32.07
C GLY A 63 21.63 -21.02 31.92
N GLU A 64 22.13 -20.08 32.72
CA GLU A 64 21.78 -18.66 32.59
C GLU A 64 22.38 -18.09 31.29
N THR A 65 21.56 -17.56 30.42
CA THR A 65 21.92 -16.50 29.51
C THR A 65 20.78 -15.48 29.45
N GLU A 66 21.01 -14.40 30.18
CA GLU A 66 20.19 -13.19 30.12
C GLU A 66 20.23 -12.60 28.71
N THR A 67 19.11 -12.63 28.02
CA THR A 67 18.82 -11.67 26.94
C THR A 67 17.70 -10.77 27.42
N SER A 68 18.11 -9.60 27.87
CA SER A 68 17.27 -8.48 28.23
C SER A 68 16.36 -8.07 27.05
N ALA A 69 15.16 -8.62 26.99
CA ALA A 69 14.06 -8.07 26.24
C ALA A 69 13.44 -6.96 27.10
N ALA A 70 13.68 -5.70 26.72
CA ALA A 70 13.03 -4.56 27.34
C ALA A 70 11.50 -4.74 27.24
N LYS A 71 10.86 -5.06 28.36
CA LYS A 71 9.41 -5.05 28.52
C LYS A 71 8.93 -3.62 28.28
N GLN A 72 8.03 -3.43 27.33
CA GLN A 72 7.26 -2.19 27.23
C GLN A 72 6.46 -2.03 28.52
N PRO A 73 6.34 -0.81 29.07
CA PRO A 73 5.46 -0.58 30.20
C PRO A 73 4.01 -0.73 29.72
N VAL A 74 3.45 -1.89 29.97
CA VAL A 74 2.00 -2.05 30.05
C VAL A 74 1.64 -1.36 31.37
N MET A 75 0.85 -0.28 31.31
CA MET A 75 0.30 0.34 32.53
C MET A 75 -0.30 -0.77 33.38
N SER A 76 0.14 -0.87 34.62
CA SER A 76 -0.37 -1.89 35.52
C SER A 76 -1.85 -1.60 35.83
N SER A 77 -2.63 -2.63 36.09
CA SER A 77 -4.03 -2.48 36.49
C SER A 77 -4.18 -1.50 37.67
N SER A 78 -3.16 -1.40 38.56
CA SER A 78 -3.10 -0.46 39.66
C SER A 78 -2.87 0.99 39.26
N ASP A 79 -2.17 1.24 38.11
CA ASP A 79 -1.97 2.58 37.58
C ASP A 79 -3.23 3.06 36.85
N ILE A 80 -3.94 2.15 36.22
CA ILE A 80 -5.25 2.40 35.60
C ILE A 80 -6.29 2.70 36.67
N GLU A 81 -6.32 1.93 37.78
CA GLU A 81 -7.23 2.20 38.93
C GLU A 81 -6.91 3.51 39.66
N LYS A 82 -5.64 3.87 39.77
CA LYS A 82 -5.20 5.12 40.39
C LYS A 82 -5.54 6.34 39.53
N LEU A 83 -5.40 6.23 38.20
CA LEU A 83 -5.85 7.24 37.26
C LEU A 83 -7.38 7.32 37.23
N ALA A 84 -8.11 6.21 37.34
CA ALA A 84 -9.57 6.18 37.40
C ALA A 84 -10.14 6.82 38.66
N SER A 85 -9.40 6.84 39.78
CA SER A 85 -9.84 7.40 41.06
C SER A 85 -9.61 8.91 41.23
N ASP A 86 -8.73 9.51 40.39
CA ASP A 86 -8.47 10.94 40.41
C ASP A 86 -9.44 11.69 39.48
N THR A 87 -10.61 12.04 39.97
CA THR A 87 -11.66 12.77 39.28
C THR A 87 -11.31 14.23 38.97
N THR A 88 -10.14 14.71 39.42
CA THR A 88 -9.73 16.11 39.22
C THR A 88 -9.00 16.36 37.92
N ILE A 89 -8.51 15.29 37.22
CA ILE A 89 -7.78 15.42 35.97
C ILE A 89 -8.70 15.04 34.80
N PHE A 90 -9.28 16.02 34.15
CA PHE A 90 -10.05 15.88 32.93
C PHE A 90 -9.48 16.79 31.82
N GLY A 91 -9.86 16.55 30.55
CA GLY A 91 -9.34 17.28 29.42
C GLY A 91 -8.21 16.53 28.70
N TRP A 92 -7.41 17.26 27.96
CA TRP A 92 -6.32 16.72 27.18
C TRP A 92 -5.24 16.10 28.06
N GLN A 93 -4.88 14.89 27.72
CA GLN A 93 -3.80 14.09 28.32
C GLN A 93 -2.80 13.70 27.25
N GLN A 94 -1.58 13.36 27.63
CA GLN A 94 -0.53 12.92 26.72
C GLN A 94 0.41 11.93 27.41
N ASP A 95 0.85 10.91 26.65
CA ASP A 95 1.93 10.00 27.04
C ASP A 95 2.94 9.82 25.89
N GLU A 96 3.80 8.80 25.99
CA GLU A 96 4.79 8.49 24.95
C GLU A 96 4.16 7.99 23.62
N THR A 97 2.90 7.53 23.64
CA THR A 97 2.17 7.00 22.49
C THR A 97 1.44 8.10 21.75
N GLY A 98 0.83 9.05 22.46
CA GLY A 98 0.05 10.10 21.83
C GLY A 98 -0.76 10.93 22.81
N LYS A 99 -1.69 11.73 22.27
CA LYS A 99 -2.65 12.53 23.03
C LYS A 99 -4.01 11.83 23.05
N TRP A 100 -4.72 11.94 24.18
CA TRP A 100 -6.11 11.50 24.30
C TRP A 100 -6.92 12.50 25.13
N TYR A 101 -8.23 12.37 25.16
CA TYR A 101 -9.09 13.26 25.92
C TYR A 101 -9.86 12.49 26.99
N ARG A 102 -9.70 12.89 28.27
CA ARG A 102 -10.42 12.32 29.40
C ARG A 102 -11.62 13.19 29.75
N ASN A 103 -12.79 12.56 29.77
CA ASN A 103 -14.03 13.18 30.18
C ASN A 103 -14.09 13.39 31.73
N ALA A 104 -14.95 14.29 32.18
CA ALA A 104 -15.13 14.58 33.62
C ALA A 104 -15.64 13.36 34.41
N ASP A 105 -16.28 12.40 33.76
CA ASP A 105 -16.74 11.14 34.37
C ASP A 105 -15.67 10.04 34.38
N GLY A 106 -14.45 10.35 33.94
CA GLY A 106 -13.33 9.42 33.84
C GLY A 106 -13.27 8.56 32.60
N THR A 107 -14.26 8.60 31.72
CA THR A 107 -14.23 7.95 30.39
C THR A 107 -13.31 8.70 29.43
N PHE A 108 -13.00 8.11 28.28
CA PHE A 108 -12.25 8.73 27.19
C PHE A 108 -12.91 8.43 25.85
N TYR A 109 -12.59 9.24 24.84
CA TYR A 109 -13.09 9.03 23.49
C TYR A 109 -12.27 7.98 22.77
N GLU A 110 -12.93 7.17 21.95
CA GLU A 110 -12.34 6.19 21.07
C GLU A 110 -13.20 6.02 19.80
N ASN A 111 -12.61 5.49 18.75
CA ASN A 111 -13.29 5.09 17.51
C ASN A 111 -14.21 6.16 16.93
N GLY A 112 -13.67 7.29 16.48
CA GLY A 112 -14.46 8.21 15.70
C GLY A 112 -14.28 9.69 15.98
N TRP A 113 -15.13 10.46 15.34
CA TRP A 113 -15.14 11.91 15.37
C TRP A 113 -15.66 12.47 16.70
N LYS A 114 -15.00 13.50 17.20
CA LYS A 114 -15.45 14.29 18.35
C LYS A 114 -15.16 15.77 18.13
N GLU A 115 -16.07 16.61 18.58
CA GLU A 115 -15.89 18.06 18.67
C GLU A 115 -15.50 18.42 20.11
N ILE A 116 -14.38 19.11 20.27
CA ILE A 116 -13.86 19.58 21.54
C ILE A 116 -13.42 21.02 21.34
N ASP A 117 -13.95 21.94 22.15
CA ASP A 117 -13.66 23.38 22.11
C ASP A 117 -13.78 24.00 20.69
N GLY A 118 -14.80 23.55 19.92
CA GLY A 118 -15.10 24.04 18.57
C GLY A 118 -14.16 23.52 17.48
N ALA A 119 -13.26 22.58 17.77
CA ALA A 119 -12.44 21.88 16.79
C ALA A 119 -12.83 20.40 16.68
N GLN A 120 -12.69 19.82 15.48
CA GLN A 120 -12.98 18.43 15.25
C GLN A 120 -11.72 17.58 15.32
N TYR A 121 -11.83 16.41 15.95
CA TYR A 121 -10.78 15.42 16.17
C TYR A 121 -11.28 14.04 15.78
N TYR A 122 -10.38 13.16 15.40
CA TYR A 122 -10.67 11.73 15.24
C TYR A 122 -9.83 10.92 16.21
N PHE A 123 -10.48 10.05 16.98
CA PHE A 123 -9.82 9.14 17.92
C PHE A 123 -9.74 7.74 17.33
N ASP A 124 -8.58 7.12 17.45
CA ASP A 124 -8.37 5.76 17.00
C ASP A 124 -9.04 4.72 17.95
N GLU A 125 -8.87 3.44 17.64
CA GLU A 125 -9.42 2.33 18.44
C GLU A 125 -8.83 2.22 19.87
N ASN A 126 -7.70 2.88 20.12
CA ASN A 126 -7.02 2.90 21.41
C ASN A 126 -7.28 4.20 22.19
N GLY A 127 -8.09 5.10 21.63
CA GLY A 127 -8.45 6.38 22.22
C GLY A 127 -7.43 7.50 22.00
N TYR A 128 -6.42 7.30 21.14
CA TYR A 128 -5.48 8.37 20.81
C TYR A 128 -5.99 9.22 19.66
N VAL A 129 -5.75 10.53 19.74
CA VAL A 129 -6.09 11.44 18.64
C VAL A 129 -5.20 11.15 17.42
N THR A 130 -5.83 11.13 16.26
CA THR A 130 -5.13 10.96 14.98
C THR A 130 -4.42 12.24 14.58
N THR A 131 -3.23 12.12 14.00
CA THR A 131 -2.45 13.21 13.38
C THR A 131 -2.01 12.81 11.98
N GLY A 132 -1.81 13.78 11.09
CA GLY A 132 -1.47 13.53 9.69
C GLY A 132 -2.67 13.10 8.87
N TRP A 133 -2.43 12.33 7.80
CA TRP A 133 -3.47 11.85 6.90
C TRP A 133 -4.14 10.58 7.39
N LEU A 134 -5.47 10.57 7.40
CA LEU A 134 -6.32 9.43 7.67
C LEU A 134 -7.30 9.23 6.50
N GLU A 135 -7.40 8.02 5.99
CA GLU A 135 -8.41 7.63 5.01
C GLU A 135 -9.58 6.93 5.71
N LEU A 136 -10.79 7.45 5.52
CA LEU A 136 -12.04 6.88 6.01
C LEU A 136 -13.04 6.84 4.87
N ASP A 137 -13.61 5.69 4.60
CA ASP A 137 -14.64 5.49 3.56
C ASP A 137 -14.23 6.08 2.19
N GLY A 138 -12.95 5.90 1.82
CA GLY A 138 -12.40 6.38 0.55
C GLY A 138 -12.15 7.90 0.48
N LYS A 139 -12.25 8.62 1.61
CA LYS A 139 -11.92 10.05 1.70
C LYS A 139 -10.71 10.27 2.59
N ASP A 140 -9.85 11.17 2.16
CA ASP A 140 -8.67 11.58 2.91
C ASP A 140 -9.01 12.78 3.82
N TYR A 141 -8.61 12.68 5.09
CA TYR A 141 -8.75 13.73 6.12
C TYR A 141 -7.37 14.06 6.68
N TYR A 142 -7.09 15.34 6.86
CA TYR A 142 -5.83 15.80 7.44
C TYR A 142 -6.05 16.33 8.85
N PHE A 143 -5.21 15.90 9.78
CA PHE A 143 -5.16 16.38 11.16
C PHE A 143 -3.77 16.99 11.42
N ASP A 144 -3.75 18.17 12.01
CA ASP A 144 -2.49 18.85 12.36
C ASP A 144 -1.71 18.11 13.48
N GLU A 145 -0.61 18.67 13.93
CA GLU A 145 0.21 18.08 14.99
C GLU A 145 -0.50 18.02 16.34
N GLU A 146 -1.51 18.87 16.56
CA GLU A 146 -2.39 18.85 17.71
C GLU A 146 -3.57 17.89 17.56
N GLY A 147 -3.76 17.30 16.38
CA GLY A 147 -4.84 16.39 16.01
C GLY A 147 -6.13 17.08 15.58
N LYS A 148 -6.11 18.39 15.30
CA LYS A 148 -7.27 19.11 14.79
C LYS A 148 -7.46 18.85 13.30
N TYR A 149 -8.68 18.56 12.90
CA TYR A 149 -9.05 18.40 11.50
C TYR A 149 -8.89 19.73 10.74
N ASP A 150 -8.17 19.69 9.61
CA ASP A 150 -8.01 20.79 8.69
C ASP A 150 -8.64 20.43 7.33
N SER A 151 -9.86 20.92 7.09
CA SER A 151 -10.61 20.68 5.85
C SER A 151 -10.03 21.40 4.63
N THR A 152 -9.06 22.28 4.79
CA THR A 152 -8.43 23.01 3.67
C THR A 152 -7.33 22.20 3.00
N LYS A 153 -6.87 21.13 3.63
CA LYS A 153 -5.81 20.26 3.09
C LYS A 153 -6.36 19.26 2.09
N VAL A 154 -5.70 19.20 0.94
CA VAL A 154 -5.94 18.18 -0.09
C VAL A 154 -4.70 17.30 -0.13
N ARG A 155 -4.88 15.97 -0.04
CA ARG A 155 -3.77 15.03 -0.07
C ARG A 155 -3.12 15.01 -1.44
N PRO A 156 -1.82 15.29 -1.56
CA PRO A 156 -1.14 15.21 -2.83
C PRO A 156 -1.05 13.76 -3.31
N MET A 157 -1.29 13.55 -4.60
CA MET A 157 -1.28 12.23 -5.23
C MET A 157 -0.23 12.15 -6.34
N VAL A 158 0.39 10.98 -6.49
CA VAL A 158 1.43 10.71 -7.49
C VAL A 158 1.25 9.32 -8.07
N ALA A 159 1.38 9.19 -9.39
CA ALA A 159 1.50 7.91 -10.06
C ALA A 159 2.97 7.57 -10.31
N LEU A 160 3.49 6.58 -9.57
CA LEU A 160 4.75 5.92 -9.92
C LEU A 160 4.47 4.93 -11.05
N THR A 161 5.23 5.01 -12.14
CA THR A 161 5.02 4.14 -13.28
C THR A 161 6.30 3.45 -13.69
N TYR A 162 6.19 2.18 -14.11
CA TYR A 162 7.32 1.33 -14.43
C TYR A 162 7.14 0.71 -15.80
N ASP A 163 8.13 0.91 -16.67
CA ASP A 163 8.14 0.42 -18.04
C ASP A 163 9.00 -0.85 -18.19
N ASP A 164 8.79 -1.57 -19.28
CA ASP A 164 9.54 -2.74 -19.76
C ASP A 164 9.34 -4.04 -18.98
N GLY A 165 8.66 -4.01 -17.82
CA GLY A 165 8.41 -5.21 -17.00
C GLY A 165 7.41 -6.19 -17.64
N PRO A 166 7.03 -7.22 -16.87
CA PRO A 166 7.63 -7.62 -15.60
C PRO A 166 9.02 -8.24 -15.75
N GLY A 167 9.82 -8.17 -14.68
CA GLY A 167 11.16 -8.72 -14.63
C GLY A 167 11.53 -9.29 -13.26
N GLN A 168 12.79 -9.67 -13.10
CA GLN A 168 13.30 -10.32 -11.89
C GLN A 168 13.21 -9.49 -10.61
N TYR A 169 12.96 -8.18 -10.71
CA TYR A 169 12.88 -7.28 -9.55
C TYR A 169 11.46 -6.82 -9.26
N THR A 170 10.49 -7.15 -10.13
CA THR A 170 9.09 -6.69 -10.04
C THR A 170 8.41 -7.17 -8.76
N GLU A 171 8.59 -8.43 -8.36
CA GLU A 171 8.00 -8.97 -7.12
C GLU A 171 8.47 -8.22 -5.87
N LYS A 172 9.77 -7.89 -5.81
CA LYS A 172 10.34 -7.12 -4.68
C LYS A 172 9.77 -5.70 -4.61
N LEU A 173 9.54 -5.08 -5.77
CA LEU A 173 8.89 -3.77 -5.87
C LEU A 173 7.43 -3.87 -5.43
N LEU A 174 6.69 -4.89 -5.90
CA LEU A 174 5.31 -5.15 -5.54
C LEU A 174 5.14 -5.32 -4.03
N GLN A 175 6.01 -6.11 -3.40
CA GLN A 175 6.01 -6.26 -1.94
C GLN A 175 6.15 -4.91 -1.22
N CYS A 176 7.08 -4.05 -1.67
CA CYS A 176 7.27 -2.73 -1.08
C CYS A 176 6.04 -1.83 -1.24
N LEU A 177 5.40 -1.86 -2.40
CA LEU A 177 4.14 -1.12 -2.64
C LEU A 177 3.04 -1.59 -1.68
N GLN A 178 2.82 -2.89 -1.55
CA GLN A 178 1.83 -3.47 -0.65
C GLN A 178 2.11 -3.14 0.83
N GLU A 179 3.37 -3.23 1.27
CA GLU A 179 3.77 -2.90 2.65
C GLU A 179 3.49 -1.43 3.01
N ASN A 180 3.40 -0.54 2.01
CA ASN A 180 3.16 0.89 2.20
C ASN A 180 1.74 1.33 1.80
N ASN A 181 0.81 0.40 1.51
CA ASN A 181 -0.52 0.68 0.96
C ASN A 181 -0.45 1.61 -0.26
N ALA A 182 0.56 1.41 -1.10
CA ALA A 182 0.83 2.19 -2.30
C ALA A 182 0.45 1.38 -3.54
N LYS A 183 0.02 2.09 -4.58
CA LYS A 183 -0.23 1.51 -5.90
C LYS A 183 0.68 2.14 -6.94
N ALA A 184 0.80 1.47 -8.07
CA ALA A 184 1.59 1.91 -9.22
C ALA A 184 0.97 1.39 -10.52
N THR A 185 1.42 1.93 -11.65
CA THR A 185 1.07 1.47 -12.99
C THR A 185 2.27 0.81 -13.64
N PHE A 186 2.08 -0.38 -14.20
CA PHE A 186 3.13 -1.16 -14.86
C PHE A 186 2.84 -1.24 -16.36
N PHE A 187 3.64 -0.55 -17.17
CA PHE A 187 3.57 -0.60 -18.64
C PHE A 187 4.46 -1.75 -19.13
N MET A 188 3.83 -2.89 -19.39
CA MET A 188 4.51 -4.14 -19.64
C MET A 188 4.77 -4.37 -21.13
N LEU A 189 5.94 -4.94 -21.46
CA LEU A 189 6.18 -5.55 -22.74
C LEU A 189 5.43 -6.87 -22.84
N GLY A 190 4.80 -7.14 -24.01
CA GLY A 190 4.07 -8.38 -24.24
C GLY A 190 4.95 -9.62 -24.06
N GLU A 191 6.18 -9.61 -24.60
CA GLU A 191 7.13 -10.71 -24.46
C GLU A 191 7.51 -11.01 -22.99
N ASN A 192 7.57 -9.98 -22.14
CA ASN A 192 7.83 -10.15 -20.72
C ASN A 192 6.58 -10.60 -19.96
N ALA A 193 5.39 -10.14 -20.34
CA ALA A 193 4.13 -10.64 -19.79
C ALA A 193 3.93 -12.14 -20.09
N GLU A 194 4.27 -12.60 -21.29
CA GLU A 194 4.27 -14.03 -21.64
C GLU A 194 5.28 -14.84 -20.84
N LYS A 195 6.44 -14.26 -20.57
CA LYS A 195 7.51 -14.93 -19.83
C LYS A 195 7.24 -15.03 -18.33
N TYR A 196 6.51 -14.08 -17.76
CA TYR A 196 6.24 -13.97 -16.33
C TYR A 196 4.73 -13.83 -16.03
N PRO A 197 3.86 -14.74 -16.50
CA PRO A 197 2.41 -14.60 -16.37
C PRO A 197 1.95 -14.60 -14.90
N ASP A 198 2.66 -15.30 -14.03
CA ASP A 198 2.35 -15.33 -12.58
C ASP A 198 2.56 -13.94 -11.95
N ILE A 199 3.63 -13.22 -12.33
CA ILE A 199 3.87 -11.85 -11.85
C ILE A 199 2.79 -10.89 -12.37
N VAL A 200 2.38 -11.03 -13.63
CA VAL A 200 1.26 -10.24 -14.20
C VAL A 200 -0.01 -10.43 -13.37
N LYS A 201 -0.31 -11.68 -13.00
CA LYS A 201 -1.44 -12.00 -12.14
C LYS A 201 -1.30 -11.40 -10.75
N GLU A 202 -0.15 -11.49 -10.12
CA GLU A 202 0.12 -10.92 -8.79
C GLU A 202 -0.04 -9.40 -8.78
N LEU A 203 0.46 -8.70 -9.80
CA LEU A 203 0.25 -7.26 -9.97
C LEU A 203 -1.23 -6.92 -10.01
N LYS A 204 -2.01 -7.66 -10.84
CA LYS A 204 -3.45 -7.47 -10.94
C LYS A 204 -4.17 -7.72 -9.61
N ASP A 205 -3.86 -8.84 -8.95
CA ASP A 205 -4.50 -9.24 -7.69
C ASP A 205 -4.18 -8.26 -6.54
N ALA A 206 -3.04 -7.60 -6.60
CA ALA A 206 -2.64 -6.55 -5.67
C ALA A 206 -3.25 -5.17 -6.01
N GLY A 207 -4.07 -5.06 -7.07
CA GLY A 207 -4.73 -3.82 -7.47
C GLY A 207 -3.82 -2.81 -8.15
N MET A 208 -2.72 -3.26 -8.76
CA MET A 208 -1.88 -2.42 -9.63
C MET A 208 -2.56 -2.24 -10.97
N GLU A 209 -2.33 -1.11 -11.63
CA GLU A 209 -2.79 -0.88 -13.01
C GLU A 209 -1.84 -1.53 -14.00
N LEU A 210 -2.41 -2.22 -14.97
CA LEU A 210 -1.69 -2.90 -16.05
C LEU A 210 -1.77 -2.05 -17.31
N GLY A 211 -0.64 -1.54 -17.76
CA GLY A 211 -0.48 -0.79 -18.99
C GLY A 211 0.23 -1.60 -20.08
N ASN A 212 -0.03 -1.25 -21.33
CA ASN A 212 0.59 -1.82 -22.53
C ASN A 212 1.80 -1.00 -22.93
N HIS A 213 2.97 -1.66 -23.14
CA HIS A 213 4.21 -1.02 -23.62
C HIS A 213 4.68 -1.59 -24.96
N THR A 214 3.74 -2.06 -25.81
CA THR A 214 3.95 -2.84 -27.03
C THR A 214 4.44 -4.27 -26.76
N TYR A 215 4.58 -5.06 -27.81
CA TYR A 215 4.98 -6.46 -27.64
C TYR A 215 6.48 -6.61 -27.38
N ASP A 216 7.33 -6.02 -28.24
CA ASP A 216 8.79 -6.15 -28.22
C ASP A 216 9.55 -4.80 -28.24
N HIS A 217 8.92 -3.75 -27.72
CA HIS A 217 9.50 -2.39 -27.56
C HIS A 217 9.83 -1.68 -28.88
N GLN A 218 9.12 -1.92 -29.97
CA GLN A 218 9.34 -1.20 -31.21
C GLN A 218 8.81 0.25 -31.13
N ILE A 219 9.52 1.18 -31.80
CA ILE A 219 9.10 2.58 -31.90
C ILE A 219 7.92 2.68 -32.86
N LEU A 220 6.70 2.81 -32.33
CA LEU A 220 5.45 2.73 -33.12
C LEU A 220 5.41 3.68 -34.31
N THR A 221 5.96 4.90 -34.17
CA THR A 221 5.96 5.89 -35.27
C THR A 221 6.84 5.51 -36.46
N SER A 222 7.64 4.45 -36.39
CA SER A 222 8.44 3.91 -37.47
C SER A 222 7.80 2.72 -38.20
N LEU A 223 6.64 2.26 -37.73
CA LEU A 223 5.96 1.07 -38.19
C LEU A 223 4.80 1.41 -39.15
N SER A 224 4.40 0.43 -39.95
CA SER A 224 3.13 0.49 -40.69
C SER A 224 1.93 0.37 -39.74
N GLN A 225 0.75 0.77 -40.19
CA GLN A 225 -0.49 0.68 -39.42
C GLN A 225 -0.79 -0.74 -38.94
N ASP A 226 -0.59 -1.75 -39.79
CA ASP A 226 -0.79 -3.15 -39.43
C ASP A 226 0.20 -3.61 -38.38
N GLN A 227 1.45 -3.16 -38.44
CA GLN A 227 2.47 -3.47 -37.46
C GLN A 227 2.15 -2.79 -36.12
N ILE A 228 1.73 -1.51 -36.09
CA ILE A 228 1.29 -0.81 -34.88
C ILE A 228 0.16 -1.57 -34.20
N SER A 229 -0.89 -1.93 -34.99
CA SER A 229 -2.03 -2.69 -34.45
C SER A 229 -1.60 -4.07 -33.93
N SER A 230 -0.66 -4.74 -34.60
CA SER A 230 -0.11 -6.02 -34.17
C SER A 230 0.67 -5.91 -32.87
N GLU A 231 1.52 -4.90 -32.70
CA GLU A 231 2.30 -4.65 -31.47
C GLU A 231 1.40 -4.45 -30.28
N ILE A 232 0.39 -3.60 -30.41
CA ILE A 232 -0.56 -3.29 -29.33
C ILE A 232 -1.42 -4.52 -29.00
N SER A 233 -1.97 -5.20 -30.01
CA SER A 233 -2.88 -6.33 -29.78
C SER A 233 -2.18 -7.54 -29.16
N LYS A 234 -0.97 -7.89 -29.61
CA LYS A 234 -0.17 -8.99 -29.05
C LYS A 234 0.20 -8.74 -27.59
N ALA A 235 0.60 -7.50 -27.25
CA ALA A 235 0.89 -7.16 -25.87
C ALA A 235 -0.36 -7.27 -24.98
N ASN A 236 -1.51 -6.79 -25.47
CA ASN A 236 -2.77 -6.94 -24.72
C ASN A 236 -3.19 -8.40 -24.55
N GLU A 237 -3.01 -9.23 -25.55
CA GLU A 237 -3.28 -10.67 -25.47
C GLU A 237 -2.38 -11.34 -24.40
N ALA A 238 -1.09 -11.03 -24.40
CA ALA A 238 -0.14 -11.54 -23.41
C ALA A 238 -0.52 -11.12 -21.98
N ILE A 239 -0.85 -9.84 -21.76
CA ILE A 239 -1.29 -9.31 -20.49
C ILE A 239 -2.60 -9.98 -20.04
N GLN A 240 -3.57 -10.09 -20.95
CA GLN A 240 -4.85 -10.74 -20.66
C GLN A 240 -4.69 -12.22 -20.31
N ASN A 241 -3.77 -12.93 -20.95
CA ASN A 241 -3.49 -14.33 -20.62
C ASN A 241 -2.94 -14.50 -19.21
N GLY A 242 -2.12 -13.57 -18.71
CA GLY A 242 -1.62 -13.58 -17.33
C GLY A 242 -2.64 -13.08 -16.30
N ALA A 243 -3.28 -11.94 -16.57
CA ALA A 243 -4.12 -11.22 -15.60
C ALA A 243 -5.62 -11.57 -15.68
N GLY A 244 -6.09 -12.19 -16.77
CA GLY A 244 -7.51 -12.38 -17.05
C GLY A 244 -8.23 -11.13 -17.58
N VAL A 245 -7.53 -9.99 -17.68
CA VAL A 245 -8.02 -8.72 -18.24
C VAL A 245 -6.95 -8.08 -19.11
N PRO A 246 -7.32 -7.34 -20.19
CA PRO A 246 -6.35 -6.60 -20.99
C PRO A 246 -5.80 -5.39 -20.22
N ALA A 247 -4.79 -4.73 -20.79
CA ALA A 247 -4.35 -3.42 -20.31
C ALA A 247 -5.37 -2.32 -20.65
N ASP A 248 -5.47 -1.34 -19.75
CA ASP A 248 -6.42 -0.22 -19.87
C ASP A 248 -5.79 1.02 -20.52
N THR A 249 -4.46 1.12 -20.53
CA THR A 249 -3.70 2.28 -21.01
C THR A 249 -2.49 1.84 -21.85
N LEU A 250 -2.04 2.71 -22.76
CA LEU A 250 -0.85 2.50 -23.60
C LEU A 250 0.23 3.52 -23.24
N ARG A 251 1.46 3.08 -23.12
CA ARG A 251 2.63 3.95 -23.19
C ARG A 251 3.48 3.53 -24.40
N PRO A 252 3.57 4.35 -25.45
CA PRO A 252 4.44 4.04 -26.59
C PRO A 252 5.91 4.05 -26.18
N PRO A 253 6.74 3.12 -26.64
CA PRO A 253 8.18 3.13 -26.42
C PRO A 253 8.84 4.45 -26.77
N GLY A 254 9.70 4.95 -25.83
CA GLY A 254 10.34 6.25 -25.93
C GLY A 254 9.36 7.44 -25.95
N GLY A 255 8.09 7.24 -25.61
CA GLY A 255 7.03 8.26 -25.70
C GLY A 255 6.70 8.66 -27.15
N SER A 256 7.14 7.89 -28.15
CA SER A 256 6.99 8.23 -29.56
C SER A 256 5.55 8.03 -30.02
N CYS A 257 4.86 9.12 -30.31
CA CYS A 257 3.43 9.12 -30.64
C CYS A 257 3.15 10.15 -31.76
N ASN A 258 2.33 9.77 -32.71
CA ASN A 258 1.79 10.64 -33.75
C ASN A 258 0.29 10.34 -33.95
N GLU A 259 -0.38 11.08 -34.81
CA GLU A 259 -1.81 10.93 -35.08
C GLU A 259 -2.21 9.48 -35.46
N THR A 260 -1.38 8.79 -36.25
CA THR A 260 -1.63 7.39 -36.60
C THR A 260 -1.63 6.48 -35.36
N VAL A 261 -0.65 6.64 -34.49
CA VAL A 261 -0.59 5.89 -33.22
C VAL A 261 -1.80 6.20 -32.35
N GLN A 262 -2.20 7.49 -32.23
CA GLN A 262 -3.38 7.91 -31.48
C GLN A 262 -4.67 7.25 -32.00
N GLN A 263 -4.86 7.19 -33.32
CA GLN A 263 -6.03 6.58 -33.95
C GLN A 263 -6.08 5.05 -33.76
N LEU A 264 -4.93 4.38 -33.72
CA LEU A 264 -4.84 2.92 -33.64
C LEU A 264 -4.72 2.40 -32.20
N ALA A 265 -4.40 3.26 -31.22
CA ALA A 265 -4.18 2.85 -29.84
C ALA A 265 -5.43 2.22 -29.19
N ASN A 266 -6.63 2.70 -29.54
CA ASN A 266 -7.91 2.27 -28.96
C ASN A 266 -7.92 2.23 -27.41
N MET A 267 -7.05 3.01 -26.78
CA MET A 267 -6.93 3.21 -25.33
C MET A 267 -6.26 4.55 -25.06
N PRO A 268 -6.37 5.11 -23.85
CA PRO A 268 -5.66 6.32 -23.44
C PRO A 268 -4.15 6.13 -23.52
N ILE A 269 -3.44 7.17 -23.95
CA ILE A 269 -1.98 7.17 -24.07
C ILE A 269 -1.38 7.95 -22.92
N ILE A 270 -0.56 7.29 -22.10
CA ILE A 270 0.05 7.88 -20.92
C ILE A 270 1.54 8.06 -21.16
N LYS A 271 2.00 9.30 -21.09
CA LYS A 271 3.42 9.63 -21.04
C LYS A 271 3.82 9.92 -19.58
N TRP A 272 4.72 10.87 -19.34
CA TRP A 272 5.22 11.20 -18.01
C TRP A 272 5.51 12.70 -17.89
N SER A 273 5.37 13.24 -16.69
CA SER A 273 5.80 14.59 -16.34
C SER A 273 7.19 14.60 -15.72
N LEU A 274 7.65 13.49 -15.17
CA LEU A 274 8.96 13.37 -14.53
C LEU A 274 9.71 12.14 -15.03
N ASP A 275 10.72 12.38 -15.88
CA ASP A 275 11.66 11.36 -16.35
C ASP A 275 12.84 11.26 -15.37
N THR A 276 12.98 10.12 -14.71
CA THR A 276 14.08 9.85 -13.78
C THR A 276 15.42 9.63 -14.49
N LYS A 277 15.39 9.23 -15.75
CA LYS A 277 16.54 8.80 -16.54
C LYS A 277 17.33 7.67 -15.88
N ASP A 278 16.65 6.78 -15.16
CA ASP A 278 17.21 5.62 -14.47
C ASP A 278 17.94 4.68 -15.44
N TRP A 279 17.34 4.41 -16.61
CA TRP A 279 17.94 3.65 -17.71
C TRP A 279 19.31 4.19 -18.17
N LYS A 280 19.52 5.52 -18.07
CA LYS A 280 20.74 6.20 -18.48
C LYS A 280 21.76 6.32 -17.36
N THR A 281 21.31 6.75 -16.18
CA THR A 281 22.19 7.03 -15.04
C THR A 281 22.68 5.77 -14.34
N LYS A 282 21.90 4.71 -14.39
CA LYS A 282 22.16 3.41 -13.75
C LYS A 282 22.59 3.57 -12.27
N SER A 283 21.88 4.45 -11.56
CA SER A 283 22.22 4.83 -10.18
C SER A 283 20.94 5.00 -9.35
N ALA A 284 20.82 4.19 -8.32
CA ALA A 284 19.71 4.28 -7.36
C ALA A 284 19.66 5.64 -6.68
N ASP A 285 20.81 6.21 -6.28
CA ASP A 285 20.86 7.52 -5.63
C ASP A 285 20.39 8.65 -6.55
N LYS A 286 20.81 8.65 -7.84
CA LYS A 286 20.39 9.68 -8.79
C LYS A 286 18.90 9.57 -9.12
N THR A 287 18.38 8.35 -9.27
CA THR A 287 16.97 8.09 -9.50
C THR A 287 16.13 8.54 -8.31
N TYR A 288 16.51 8.13 -7.10
CA TYR A 288 15.88 8.57 -5.86
C TYR A 288 15.86 10.10 -5.73
N GLN A 289 17.04 10.74 -5.87
CA GLN A 289 17.16 12.20 -5.71
C GLN A 289 16.33 12.94 -6.77
N LYS A 290 16.32 12.44 -8.02
CA LYS A 290 15.54 13.05 -9.10
C LYS A 290 14.04 13.06 -8.79
N VAL A 291 13.50 12.00 -8.19
CA VAL A 291 12.10 11.97 -7.77
C VAL A 291 11.87 12.87 -6.57
N MET A 292 12.67 12.72 -5.51
CA MET A 292 12.46 13.45 -4.26
C MET A 292 12.57 14.98 -4.39
N ASP A 293 13.37 15.48 -5.34
CA ASP A 293 13.55 16.90 -5.59
C ASP A 293 12.49 17.52 -6.50
N ASN A 294 11.77 16.69 -7.31
CA ASN A 294 10.93 17.22 -8.39
C ASN A 294 9.49 16.73 -8.38
N VAL A 295 9.16 15.72 -7.56
CA VAL A 295 7.81 15.19 -7.50
C VAL A 295 6.85 16.21 -6.90
N GLN A 296 5.67 16.31 -7.49
CA GLN A 296 4.59 17.20 -7.03
C GLN A 296 3.23 16.51 -7.24
N ASP A 297 2.18 17.09 -6.68
CA ASP A 297 0.81 16.60 -6.85
C ASP A 297 0.46 16.49 -8.34
N GLY A 298 -0.09 15.35 -8.75
CA GLY A 298 -0.44 15.07 -10.14
C GLY A 298 0.71 14.55 -11.02
N SER A 299 1.90 14.35 -10.47
CA SER A 299 3.05 13.83 -11.24
C SER A 299 2.83 12.39 -11.69
N VAL A 300 3.23 12.11 -12.94
CA VAL A 300 3.43 10.78 -13.50
C VAL A 300 4.93 10.55 -13.65
N VAL A 301 5.48 9.60 -12.90
CA VAL A 301 6.93 9.38 -12.80
C VAL A 301 7.32 8.17 -13.63
N LEU A 302 8.25 8.35 -14.58
CA LEU A 302 8.81 7.26 -15.40
C LEU A 302 10.01 6.61 -14.73
N MET A 303 9.93 5.29 -14.58
CA MET A 303 10.99 4.39 -14.14
C MET A 303 10.88 3.05 -14.87
N HIS A 304 11.80 2.10 -14.59
CA HIS A 304 11.82 0.78 -15.20
C HIS A 304 12.05 -0.29 -14.13
N ASP A 305 11.13 -1.23 -13.95
CA ASP A 305 11.22 -2.27 -12.89
C ASP A 305 12.12 -3.47 -13.27
N ILE A 306 12.62 -3.49 -14.48
CA ILE A 306 13.63 -4.47 -14.95
C ILE A 306 15.05 -4.17 -14.46
N HIS A 307 15.29 -2.99 -13.90
CA HIS A 307 16.59 -2.52 -13.47
C HIS A 307 16.74 -2.52 -11.93
N GLU A 308 17.79 -3.17 -11.42
CA GLU A 308 18.07 -3.26 -9.98
C GLU A 308 18.15 -1.87 -9.32
N TRP A 309 18.87 -0.92 -9.92
CA TRP A 309 19.03 0.43 -9.38
C TRP A 309 17.73 1.24 -9.34
N SER A 310 16.80 0.99 -10.26
CA SER A 310 15.49 1.65 -10.27
C SER A 310 14.62 1.11 -9.14
N VAL A 311 14.60 -0.21 -8.97
CA VAL A 311 13.86 -0.85 -7.88
C VAL A 311 14.48 -0.49 -6.53
N GLU A 312 15.82 -0.48 -6.39
CA GLU A 312 16.50 -0.04 -5.16
C GLU A 312 16.13 1.41 -4.80
N ALA A 313 16.08 2.31 -5.78
CA ALA A 313 15.60 3.68 -5.56
C ALA A 313 14.14 3.70 -5.09
N SER A 314 13.27 2.89 -5.71
CA SER A 314 11.85 2.78 -5.38
C SER A 314 11.62 2.27 -3.95
N LEU A 315 12.38 1.26 -3.51
CA LEU A 315 12.30 0.74 -2.13
C LEU A 315 12.63 1.80 -1.06
N ARG A 316 13.36 2.84 -1.43
CA ARG A 316 13.71 3.96 -0.55
C ARG A 316 12.67 5.07 -0.63
N MET A 317 12.25 5.45 -1.84
CA MET A 317 11.36 6.59 -2.05
C MET A 317 9.90 6.30 -1.70
N ILE A 318 9.40 5.09 -1.91
CA ILE A 318 8.00 4.74 -1.63
C ILE A 318 7.62 5.03 -0.17
N PRO A 319 8.32 4.46 0.84
CA PRO A 319 7.98 4.74 2.23
C PRO A 319 8.19 6.22 2.61
N GLU A 320 9.16 6.91 1.99
CA GLU A 320 9.42 8.31 2.29
C GLU A 320 8.37 9.24 1.68
N LEU A 321 7.89 8.96 0.46
CA LEU A 321 6.79 9.71 -0.15
C LEU A 321 5.50 9.55 0.67
N VAL A 322 5.19 8.34 1.13
CA VAL A 322 4.06 8.09 2.02
C VAL A 322 4.22 8.83 3.35
N GLU A 323 5.42 8.83 3.96
CA GLU A 323 5.72 9.59 5.19
C GLU A 323 5.58 11.12 4.98
N LYS A 324 5.89 11.61 3.79
CA LYS A 324 5.69 13.01 3.40
C LYS A 324 4.23 13.36 3.09
N GLY A 325 3.33 12.40 3.19
CA GLY A 325 1.89 12.59 3.01
C GLY A 325 1.37 12.35 1.60
N TYR A 326 2.21 12.00 0.63
CA TYR A 326 1.74 11.63 -0.69
C TYR A 326 0.92 10.34 -0.67
N LYS A 327 -0.18 10.30 -1.43
CA LYS A 327 -0.89 9.08 -1.77
C LYS A 327 -0.34 8.56 -3.10
N LEU A 328 0.24 7.36 -3.10
CA LEU A 328 0.75 6.71 -4.29
C LEU A 328 -0.36 5.86 -4.89
N VAL A 329 -0.77 6.22 -6.10
CA VAL A 329 -1.96 5.71 -6.77
C VAL A 329 -1.62 5.25 -8.19
N THR A 330 -2.54 4.54 -8.85
CA THR A 330 -2.43 4.25 -10.27
C THR A 330 -2.69 5.51 -11.11
N VAL A 331 -2.35 5.46 -12.40
CA VAL A 331 -2.67 6.57 -13.31
C VAL A 331 -4.18 6.76 -13.44
N GLN A 332 -4.94 5.66 -13.52
CA GLN A 332 -6.39 5.70 -13.56
C GLN A 332 -6.97 6.36 -12.31
N GLU A 333 -6.54 5.93 -11.11
CA GLU A 333 -6.99 6.53 -9.84
C GLU A 333 -6.59 8.00 -9.71
N LEU A 334 -5.39 8.37 -10.21
CA LEU A 334 -4.94 9.76 -10.23
C LEU A 334 -5.84 10.62 -11.13
N ALA A 335 -6.15 10.15 -12.34
CA ALA A 335 -7.05 10.84 -13.25
C ALA A 335 -8.45 11.02 -12.64
N GLU A 336 -9.03 9.96 -12.08
CA GLU A 336 -10.35 9.99 -11.42
C GLU A 336 -10.38 10.98 -10.25
N ALA A 337 -9.36 10.96 -9.39
CA ALA A 337 -9.26 11.87 -8.24
C ALA A 337 -9.16 13.35 -8.67
N LYS A 338 -8.64 13.61 -9.86
CA LYS A 338 -8.55 14.96 -10.45
C LYS A 338 -9.74 15.31 -11.35
N GLY A 339 -10.77 14.43 -11.41
CA GLY A 339 -11.97 14.64 -12.23
C GLY A 339 -11.70 14.56 -13.73
N ILE A 340 -10.65 13.89 -14.16
CA ILE A 340 -10.25 13.72 -15.56
C ILE A 340 -10.69 12.34 -16.04
N THR A 341 -11.51 12.31 -17.10
CA THR A 341 -11.86 11.08 -17.80
C THR A 341 -10.81 10.79 -18.86
N LEU A 342 -10.18 9.64 -18.79
CA LEU A 342 -9.22 9.19 -19.80
C LEU A 342 -9.97 8.72 -21.05
N GLU A 343 -9.63 9.31 -22.21
CA GLU A 343 -10.25 9.04 -23.50
C GLU A 343 -9.27 8.29 -24.42
N ASN A 344 -9.78 7.33 -25.20
CA ASN A 344 -8.99 6.58 -26.16
C ASN A 344 -8.33 7.51 -27.20
N GLY A 345 -7.06 7.27 -27.49
CA GLY A 345 -6.27 8.05 -28.43
C GLY A 345 -5.81 9.42 -27.92
N LYS A 346 -6.24 9.85 -26.75
CA LYS A 346 -5.75 11.09 -26.12
C LYS A 346 -4.47 10.84 -25.35
N VAL A 347 -3.60 11.86 -25.31
CA VAL A 347 -2.27 11.78 -24.65
C VAL A 347 -2.28 12.58 -23.35
N TYR A 348 -1.83 11.97 -22.26
CA TYR A 348 -1.76 12.55 -20.94
C TYR A 348 -0.34 12.49 -20.38
N TYR A 349 0.08 13.55 -19.67
CA TYR A 349 1.43 13.67 -19.11
C TYR A 349 1.45 13.95 -17.62
N TYR A 350 0.45 14.71 -17.15
CA TYR A 350 0.41 15.30 -15.82
C TYR A 350 -1.04 15.55 -15.42
N PHE A 351 -1.37 15.36 -14.14
CA PHE A 351 -2.73 15.46 -13.62
C PHE A 351 -2.91 16.49 -12.50
N GLY A 352 -1.95 17.40 -12.30
CA GLY A 352 -2.05 18.48 -11.30
C GLY A 352 -2.75 19.74 -11.85
N GLU A 353 -2.70 20.82 -11.07
CA GLU A 353 -3.23 22.13 -11.52
C GLU A 353 -2.54 22.58 -12.81
N GLY A 354 -3.32 23.04 -13.78
CA GLY A 354 -2.83 23.41 -15.09
C GLY A 354 -2.62 22.24 -16.05
N THR A 355 -3.28 21.10 -15.80
CA THR A 355 -3.24 19.92 -16.67
C THR A 355 -3.45 20.31 -18.11
N GLN A 356 -2.44 20.13 -18.93
CA GLN A 356 -2.55 20.22 -20.37
C GLN A 356 -2.84 18.84 -20.93
N GLN A 357 -4.04 18.66 -21.47
CA GLN A 357 -4.25 17.68 -22.51
C GLN A 357 -3.41 18.18 -23.68
N VAL A 358 -2.43 17.40 -24.08
CA VAL A 358 -1.66 17.75 -25.26
C VAL A 358 -2.32 17.07 -26.45
N GLU A 359 -2.47 17.82 -27.50
CA GLU A 359 -3.07 17.62 -28.81
C GLU A 359 -3.01 16.20 -29.39
#